data_8a5c16e3baad337bf2c1eafb0d8c9c48
#
_entry.id   8a5c16e3baad337bf2c1eafb0d8c9c48
#
_cell.length_a   1.000
_cell.length_b   1.000
_cell.length_c   1.000
_cell.angle_alpha   90.00
_cell.angle_beta   90.00
_cell.angle_gamma   90.00
#
_symmetry.space_group_name_H-M   'P 1'
#
loop_
_entity.id
_entity.type
_entity.pdbx_description
1 polymer ?
#
loop_
_entity_poly.entity_id
_entity_poly.type
_entity_poly.pdbx_seq_one_letter_code
_entity_poly.pdbx_strand_id
1 'polypeptide(L)'
;MELHSHLNAENQTAFEHVIQHLKEKGVRITETRKAVVAYIIDSDDHPSAEMIYKDLLPNYPNMSLATVYNNLKVLLEEGFVTELKRTNDTTTYYDFMGHEHLNVICEKCGKITDFMDIEIPSLKREAHEQTGYKITKEVLSIYGICPDCQG
;
A
#
# COMPACT_ATOMS: atom_id res chain seq x y z
N MET A 1 2.64 14.70 -18.24
CA MET A 1 2.64 15.24 -16.88
C MET A 1 2.95 14.14 -15.90
N GLU A 2 3.96 14.29 -15.09
CA GLU A 2 4.39 13.27 -14.16
C GLU A 2 3.58 13.39 -12.86
N LEU A 3 2.88 12.32 -12.47
CA LEU A 3 2.05 12.33 -11.27
C LEU A 3 2.83 12.64 -9.99
N HIS A 4 4.08 12.16 -9.90
CA HIS A 4 4.89 12.40 -8.72
C HIS A 4 5.25 13.87 -8.49
N SER A 5 5.12 14.73 -9.50
CA SER A 5 5.40 16.16 -9.34
C SER A 5 4.33 16.89 -8.52
N HIS A 6 3.19 16.24 -8.27
CA HIS A 6 2.09 16.80 -7.50
C HIS A 6 2.05 16.33 -6.05
N LEU A 7 3.00 15.50 -5.64
CA LEU A 7 3.06 15.01 -4.27
C LEU A 7 3.42 16.14 -3.32
N ASN A 8 2.83 16.12 -2.11
CA ASN A 8 3.25 17.05 -1.07
C ASN A 8 4.67 16.68 -0.58
N ALA A 9 5.28 17.53 0.26
CA ALA A 9 6.65 17.34 0.70
C ALA A 9 6.88 15.99 1.40
N GLU A 10 5.95 15.56 2.25
CA GLU A 10 6.03 14.29 2.96
C GLU A 10 5.95 13.11 1.97
N ASN A 11 4.98 13.15 1.07
CA ASN A 11 4.79 12.11 0.08
C ASN A 11 5.94 12.09 -0.94
N GLN A 12 6.51 13.25 -1.26
CA GLN A 12 7.67 13.33 -2.12
C GLN A 12 8.88 12.63 -1.49
N THR A 13 9.09 12.82 -0.20
CA THR A 13 10.16 12.14 0.54
C THR A 13 9.94 10.63 0.55
N ALA A 14 8.71 10.20 0.81
CA ALA A 14 8.36 8.78 0.77
C ALA A 14 8.59 8.19 -0.62
N PHE A 15 8.19 8.90 -1.67
CA PHE A 15 8.39 8.48 -3.05
C PHE A 15 9.89 8.28 -3.37
N GLU A 16 10.70 9.26 -3.04
CA GLU A 16 12.15 9.19 -3.27
C GLU A 16 12.80 8.02 -2.53
N HIS A 17 12.35 7.78 -1.30
CA HIS A 17 12.84 6.66 -0.50
C HIS A 17 12.52 5.31 -1.16
N VAL A 18 11.28 5.13 -1.63
CA VAL A 18 10.87 3.90 -2.30
C VAL A 18 11.69 3.68 -3.58
N ILE A 19 11.80 4.72 -4.42
CA ILE A 19 12.54 4.62 -5.68
C ILE A 19 14.01 4.31 -5.44
N GLN A 20 14.63 4.96 -4.47
CA GLN A 20 16.04 4.70 -4.14
C GLN A 20 16.23 3.27 -3.65
N HIS A 21 15.36 2.78 -2.78
CA HIS A 21 15.41 1.40 -2.30
C HIS A 21 15.31 0.39 -3.45
N LEU A 22 14.38 0.62 -4.38
CA LEU A 22 14.21 -0.27 -5.53
C LEU A 22 15.45 -0.27 -6.42
N LYS A 23 16.08 0.89 -6.64
CA LYS A 23 17.32 0.98 -7.40
C LYS A 23 18.44 0.18 -6.74
N GLU A 24 18.56 0.29 -5.43
CA GLU A 24 19.58 -0.45 -4.67
C GLU A 24 19.38 -1.97 -4.73
N LYS A 25 18.14 -2.41 -4.91
CA LYS A 25 17.81 -3.82 -5.08
C LYS A 25 17.96 -4.31 -6.53
N GLY A 26 18.39 -3.44 -7.43
CA GLY A 26 18.55 -3.79 -8.83
C GLY A 26 17.26 -3.80 -9.64
N VAL A 27 16.20 -3.23 -9.10
CA VAL A 27 14.92 -3.13 -9.80
C VAL A 27 14.97 -1.99 -10.80
N ARG A 28 14.58 -2.28 -12.04
CA ARG A 28 14.54 -1.26 -13.09
C ARG A 28 13.44 -0.24 -12.81
N ILE A 29 13.77 1.04 -12.86
CA ILE A 29 12.81 2.12 -12.65
C ILE A 29 12.31 2.61 -14.00
N THR A 30 11.03 2.38 -14.28
CA THR A 30 10.35 2.83 -15.48
C THR A 30 9.37 3.95 -15.12
N GLU A 31 8.89 4.69 -16.13
CA GLU A 31 7.91 5.75 -15.89
C GLU A 31 6.59 5.19 -15.34
N THR A 32 6.16 4.01 -15.81
CA THR A 32 4.96 3.36 -15.28
C THR A 32 5.15 2.91 -13.83
N ARG A 33 6.35 2.44 -13.48
CA ARG A 33 6.65 2.06 -12.10
C ARG A 33 6.58 3.27 -11.17
N LYS A 34 7.17 4.39 -11.58
CA LYS A 34 7.10 5.64 -10.83
C LYS A 34 5.65 6.09 -10.65
N ALA A 35 4.83 5.97 -11.71
CA ALA A 35 3.43 6.38 -11.66
C ALA A 35 2.64 5.54 -10.66
N VAL A 36 2.84 4.23 -10.64
CA VAL A 36 2.16 3.34 -9.68
C VAL A 36 2.59 3.66 -8.25
N VAL A 37 3.87 3.85 -8.01
CA VAL A 37 4.39 4.20 -6.68
C VAL A 37 3.79 5.52 -6.21
N ALA A 38 3.81 6.55 -7.05
CA ALA A 38 3.26 7.87 -6.70
C ALA A 38 1.76 7.78 -6.42
N TYR A 39 1.02 7.02 -7.21
CA TYR A 39 -0.41 6.83 -7.03
C TYR A 39 -0.73 6.23 -5.67
N ILE A 40 -0.05 5.17 -5.30
CA ILE A 40 -0.27 4.47 -4.02
C ILE A 40 0.06 5.40 -2.84
N ILE A 41 1.17 6.12 -2.93
CA ILE A 41 1.60 7.02 -1.84
C ILE A 41 0.61 8.17 -1.65
N ASP A 42 0.09 8.72 -2.75
CA ASP A 42 -0.80 9.88 -2.73
C ASP A 42 -2.27 9.51 -2.51
N SER A 43 -2.60 8.23 -2.54
CA SER A 43 -3.98 7.79 -2.43
C SER A 43 -4.48 7.87 -0.97
N ASP A 44 -5.61 8.54 -0.77
CA ASP A 44 -6.30 8.56 0.52
C ASP A 44 -7.21 7.35 0.70
N ASP A 45 -7.55 6.70 -0.41
CA ASP A 45 -8.33 5.47 -0.43
C ASP A 45 -7.38 4.27 -0.53
N HIS A 46 -7.90 3.10 -0.28
CA HIS A 46 -7.14 1.85 -0.47
C HIS A 46 -7.46 1.33 -1.88
N PRO A 47 -6.63 1.64 -2.89
CA PRO A 47 -6.98 1.30 -4.28
C PRO A 47 -6.79 -0.17 -4.59
N SER A 48 -7.61 -0.66 -5.53
CA SER A 48 -7.38 -1.95 -6.18
C SER A 48 -6.49 -1.75 -7.41
N ALA A 49 -5.95 -2.84 -7.96
CA ALA A 49 -5.15 -2.76 -9.17
C ALA A 49 -5.95 -2.18 -10.35
N GLU A 50 -7.23 -2.53 -10.43
CA GLU A 50 -8.13 -2.04 -11.47
C GLU A 50 -8.35 -0.53 -11.38
N MET A 51 -8.49 0.00 -10.17
CA MET A 51 -8.62 1.45 -9.95
C MET A 51 -7.35 2.19 -10.39
N ILE A 52 -6.19 1.67 -10.02
CA ILE A 52 -4.90 2.25 -10.41
C ILE A 52 -4.78 2.27 -11.93
N TYR A 53 -5.07 1.14 -12.56
CA TYR A 53 -5.03 1.01 -14.02
C TYR A 53 -5.94 2.02 -14.70
N LYS A 54 -7.19 2.09 -14.27
CA LYS A 54 -8.18 3.01 -14.82
C LYS A 54 -7.73 4.46 -14.72
N ASP A 55 -7.20 4.86 -13.58
CA ASP A 55 -6.82 6.25 -13.33
C ASP A 55 -5.53 6.65 -14.06
N LEU A 56 -4.60 5.72 -14.24
CA LEU A 56 -3.33 5.99 -14.90
C LEU A 56 -3.40 5.84 -16.44
N LEU A 57 -4.34 5.07 -16.95
CA LEU A 57 -4.42 4.76 -18.38
C LEU A 57 -4.43 6.01 -19.28
N PRO A 58 -5.16 7.09 -18.96
CA PRO A 58 -5.16 8.28 -19.81
C PRO A 58 -3.78 8.90 -20.05
N ASN A 59 -2.89 8.81 -19.06
CA ASN A 59 -1.53 9.34 -19.17
C ASN A 59 -0.50 8.30 -19.61
N TYR A 60 -0.87 7.03 -19.54
CA TYR A 60 0.00 5.90 -19.90
C TYR A 60 -0.78 4.90 -20.75
N PRO A 61 -1.17 5.28 -21.98
CA PRO A 61 -2.10 4.48 -22.79
C PRO A 61 -1.59 3.11 -23.20
N ASN A 62 -0.28 2.89 -23.13
CA ASN A 62 0.34 1.60 -23.45
C ASN A 62 0.50 0.68 -22.24
N MET A 63 0.11 1.16 -21.04
CA MET A 63 0.19 0.36 -19.83
C MET A 63 -0.90 -0.71 -19.81
N SER A 64 -0.54 -1.91 -19.41
CA SER A 64 -1.51 -3.00 -19.22
C SER A 64 -1.86 -3.18 -17.75
N LEU A 65 -2.97 -3.85 -17.49
CA LEU A 65 -3.33 -4.22 -16.12
C LEU A 65 -2.27 -5.13 -15.51
N ALA A 66 -1.68 -6.02 -16.31
CA ALA A 66 -0.57 -6.87 -15.85
C ALA A 66 0.62 -6.05 -15.36
N THR A 67 0.91 -4.92 -16.00
CA THR A 67 1.97 -4.01 -15.56
C THR A 67 1.68 -3.47 -14.17
N VAL A 68 0.43 -3.10 -13.89
CA VAL A 68 0.03 -2.63 -12.56
C VAL A 68 0.24 -3.74 -11.52
N TYR A 69 -0.24 -4.95 -11.79
CA TYR A 69 -0.05 -6.08 -10.88
C TYR A 69 1.42 -6.39 -10.62
N ASN A 70 2.25 -6.36 -11.66
CA ASN A 70 3.69 -6.62 -11.53
C ASN A 70 4.36 -5.56 -10.64
N ASN A 71 3.96 -4.31 -10.77
CA ASN A 71 4.48 -3.24 -9.91
C ASN A 71 4.03 -3.39 -8.46
N LEU A 72 2.77 -3.75 -8.24
CA LEU A 72 2.25 -4.00 -6.89
C LEU A 72 2.97 -5.19 -6.24
N LYS A 73 3.26 -6.24 -7.02
CA LYS A 73 3.99 -7.40 -6.51
C LYS A 73 5.37 -7.02 -6.01
N VAL A 74 6.09 -6.20 -6.76
CA VAL A 74 7.41 -5.71 -6.35
C VAL A 74 7.30 -4.95 -5.04
N LEU A 75 6.32 -4.05 -4.92
CA LEU A 75 6.11 -3.27 -3.71
C LEU A 75 5.73 -4.14 -2.50
N LEU A 76 4.94 -5.20 -2.73
CA LEU A 76 4.63 -6.17 -1.68
C LEU A 76 5.87 -6.92 -1.22
N GLU A 77 6.67 -7.41 -2.15
CA GLU A 77 7.90 -8.15 -1.86
C GLU A 77 8.91 -7.33 -1.08
N GLU A 78 8.98 -6.02 -1.36
CA GLU A 78 9.89 -5.10 -0.68
C GLU A 78 9.28 -4.47 0.58
N GLY A 79 8.04 -4.84 0.93
CA GLY A 79 7.42 -4.40 2.19
C GLY A 79 6.85 -3.00 2.19
N PHE A 80 6.68 -2.37 1.02
CA PHE A 80 6.14 -1.00 0.93
C PHE A 80 4.63 -0.94 0.92
N VAL A 81 3.95 -2.02 0.51
CA VAL A 81 2.49 -2.08 0.54
C VAL A 81 2.03 -3.39 1.17
N THR A 82 0.80 -3.39 1.67
CA THR A 82 0.13 -4.60 2.13
C THR A 82 -1.17 -4.78 1.38
N GLU A 83 -1.65 -6.02 1.35
CA GLU A 83 -2.94 -6.35 0.76
C GLU A 83 -4.04 -6.29 1.82
N LEU A 84 -5.19 -5.75 1.46
CA LEU A 84 -6.36 -5.69 2.31
C LEU A 84 -7.53 -6.39 1.61
N LYS A 85 -8.26 -7.20 2.36
CA LYS A 85 -9.47 -7.87 1.89
C LYS A 85 -10.67 -7.37 2.68
N ARG A 86 -11.71 -6.94 1.98
CA ARG A 86 -12.98 -6.56 2.61
C ARG A 86 -13.86 -7.79 2.79
N THR A 87 -14.71 -7.76 3.80
CA THR A 87 -15.73 -8.78 3.98
C THR A 87 -16.69 -8.78 2.81
N ASN A 88 -16.99 -9.96 2.27
CA ASN A 88 -17.94 -10.15 1.15
C ASN A 88 -17.49 -9.50 -0.18
N ASP A 89 -16.19 -9.27 -0.33
CA ASP A 89 -15.63 -8.68 -1.55
C ASP A 89 -14.38 -9.48 -1.92
N THR A 90 -14.32 -9.95 -3.17
CA THR A 90 -13.18 -10.73 -3.66
C THR A 90 -12.02 -9.84 -4.14
N THR A 91 -12.26 -8.53 -4.23
CA THR A 91 -11.25 -7.58 -4.67
C THR A 91 -10.13 -7.43 -3.65
N THR A 92 -8.89 -7.37 -4.12
CA THR A 92 -7.74 -7.06 -3.28
C THR A 92 -7.49 -5.56 -3.34
N TYR A 93 -7.36 -4.94 -2.18
CA TYR A 93 -7.02 -3.53 -2.02
C TYR A 93 -5.60 -3.42 -1.48
N TYR A 94 -4.96 -2.29 -1.69
CA TYR A 94 -3.56 -2.10 -1.31
C TYR A 94 -3.40 -0.86 -0.44
N ASP A 95 -2.54 -0.94 0.55
CA ASP A 95 -2.26 0.16 1.46
C ASP A 95 -0.76 0.41 1.53
N PHE A 96 -0.36 1.66 1.42
CA PHE A 96 1.06 2.05 1.51
C PHE A 96 1.51 2.06 2.97
N MET A 97 2.56 1.29 3.26
CA MET A 97 3.07 1.08 4.62
C MET A 97 4.06 2.13 5.09
N GLY A 98 4.36 3.12 4.26
CA GLY A 98 5.22 4.24 4.65
C GLY A 98 4.53 5.25 5.56
N HIS A 99 3.21 5.11 5.73
CA HIS A 99 2.43 5.92 6.67
C HIS A 99 2.21 5.11 7.94
N GLU A 100 2.46 5.73 9.10
CA GLU A 100 2.25 5.07 10.38
C GLU A 100 0.78 5.09 10.76
N HIS A 101 0.00 4.20 10.17
CA HIS A 101 -1.42 4.04 10.51
C HIS A 101 -1.83 2.58 10.45
N LEU A 102 -2.93 2.28 11.13
CA LEU A 102 -3.56 0.97 11.11
C LEU A 102 -4.91 1.07 10.43
N ASN A 103 -5.43 -0.06 9.97
CA ASN A 103 -6.73 -0.15 9.32
C ASN A 103 -7.71 -0.94 10.17
N VAL A 104 -8.94 -0.41 10.29
CA VAL A 104 -10.07 -1.15 10.87
C VAL A 104 -11.04 -1.45 9.74
N ILE A 105 -11.44 -2.69 9.60
CA ILE A 105 -12.32 -3.16 8.53
C ILE A 105 -13.66 -3.57 9.14
N CYS A 106 -14.75 -3.00 8.62
CA CYS A 106 -16.08 -3.37 9.07
C CYS A 106 -16.49 -4.73 8.49
N GLU A 107 -16.83 -5.67 9.36
CA GLU A 107 -17.24 -7.01 8.96
C GLU A 107 -18.57 -7.04 8.22
N LYS A 108 -19.43 -6.02 8.42
CA LYS A 108 -20.74 -5.95 7.77
C LYS A 108 -20.71 -5.28 6.40
N CYS A 109 -20.17 -4.07 6.31
CA CYS A 109 -20.21 -3.29 5.06
C CYS A 109 -18.89 -3.25 4.30
N GLY A 110 -17.80 -3.73 4.89
CA GLY A 110 -16.49 -3.74 4.26
C GLY A 110 -15.77 -2.41 4.29
N LYS A 111 -16.32 -1.39 4.95
CA LYS A 111 -15.68 -0.07 5.05
C LYS A 111 -14.33 -0.20 5.73
N ILE A 112 -13.32 0.46 5.16
CA ILE A 112 -11.98 0.52 5.73
C ILE A 112 -11.77 1.91 6.31
N THR A 113 -11.38 1.98 7.58
CA THR A 113 -11.10 3.25 8.26
C THR A 113 -9.68 3.21 8.81
N ASP A 114 -8.90 4.22 8.47
CA ASP A 114 -7.55 4.37 8.98
C ASP A 114 -7.60 5.03 10.36
N PHE A 115 -6.66 4.66 11.22
CA PHE A 115 -6.41 5.40 12.44
C PHE A 115 -4.92 5.52 12.67
N MET A 116 -4.51 6.62 13.29
CA MET A 116 -3.12 7.06 13.38
C MET A 116 -2.73 7.34 14.83
N ASP A 117 -1.49 7.74 15.03
CA ASP A 117 -0.96 8.19 16.32
C ASP A 117 -0.93 7.11 17.41
N ILE A 118 -0.74 5.86 17.01
CA ILE A 118 -0.58 4.75 17.95
C ILE A 118 0.85 4.23 17.89
N GLU A 119 1.49 4.15 19.05
CA GLU A 119 2.76 3.47 19.17
C GLU A 119 2.50 1.96 19.11
N ILE A 120 2.98 1.34 18.05
CA ILE A 120 2.89 -0.11 17.89
C ILE A 120 4.19 -0.71 18.40
N PRO A 121 4.13 -1.61 19.41
CA PRO A 121 5.34 -2.31 19.83
C PRO A 121 5.99 -2.99 18.63
N SER A 122 7.32 -3.07 18.62
CA SER A 122 8.02 -3.74 17.53
C SER A 122 7.78 -5.26 17.60
N LEU A 123 6.72 -5.70 16.95
CA LEU A 123 6.37 -7.12 16.89
C LEU A 123 7.43 -7.91 16.13
N LYS A 124 8.05 -7.31 15.11
CA LYS A 124 9.14 -7.94 14.36
C LYS A 124 10.32 -8.27 15.26
N ARG A 125 10.73 -7.32 16.10
CA ARG A 125 11.83 -7.52 17.03
C ARG A 125 11.50 -8.59 18.06
N GLU A 126 10.30 -8.50 18.64
CA GLU A 126 9.84 -9.46 19.64
C GLU A 126 9.78 -10.88 19.06
N ALA A 127 9.23 -11.02 17.86
CA ALA A 127 9.16 -12.30 17.18
C ALA A 127 10.56 -12.85 16.90
N HIS A 128 11.49 -12.00 16.49
CA HIS A 128 12.88 -12.41 16.27
C HIS A 128 13.55 -12.89 17.57
N GLU A 129 13.39 -12.12 18.64
CA GLU A 129 14.01 -12.45 19.93
C GLU A 129 13.51 -13.76 20.50
N GLN A 130 12.21 -14.03 20.37
CA GLN A 130 11.61 -15.24 20.92
C GLN A 130 11.83 -16.48 20.07
N THR A 131 11.96 -16.34 18.77
CA THR A 131 11.99 -17.49 17.85
C THR A 131 13.30 -17.66 17.10
N GLY A 132 14.13 -16.60 17.03
CA GLY A 132 15.35 -16.62 16.22
C GLY A 132 15.10 -16.46 14.72
N TYR A 133 13.86 -16.29 14.29
CA TYR A 133 13.53 -16.10 12.88
C TYR A 133 13.97 -14.74 12.38
N LYS A 134 14.47 -14.69 11.16
CA LYS A 134 14.66 -13.42 10.46
C LYS A 134 13.29 -13.00 9.92
N ILE A 135 12.69 -12.01 10.57
CA ILE A 135 11.33 -11.59 10.21
C ILE A 135 11.40 -10.71 8.97
N THR A 136 10.69 -11.11 7.92
CA THR A 136 10.68 -10.39 6.64
C THR A 136 9.45 -9.52 6.45
N LYS A 137 8.34 -9.82 7.17
CA LYS A 137 7.07 -9.12 6.98
C LYS A 137 6.18 -9.29 8.20
N GLU A 138 5.44 -8.25 8.54
CA GLU A 138 4.33 -8.38 9.49
C GLU A 138 3.09 -7.73 8.88
N VAL A 139 1.93 -8.27 9.17
CA VAL A 139 0.64 -7.76 8.70
C VAL A 139 -0.29 -7.71 9.90
N LEU A 140 -0.94 -6.56 10.12
CA LEU A 140 -1.91 -6.37 11.18
C LEU A 140 -3.19 -5.78 10.60
N SER A 141 -4.31 -6.47 10.79
CA SER A 141 -5.62 -5.97 10.39
C SER A 141 -6.57 -6.13 11.57
N ILE A 142 -7.40 -5.12 11.78
CA ILE A 142 -8.37 -5.11 12.87
C ILE A 142 -9.77 -5.14 12.25
N TYR A 143 -10.63 -6.00 12.75
CA TYR A 143 -11.99 -6.18 12.25
C TYR A 143 -13.00 -5.82 13.33
N GLY A 144 -14.07 -5.16 12.94
CA GLY A 144 -15.11 -4.76 13.87
C GLY A 144 -16.40 -4.41 13.16
N ILE A 145 -17.29 -3.70 13.84
CA ILE A 145 -18.57 -3.23 13.28
C ILE A 145 -18.51 -1.70 13.29
N CYS A 146 -18.59 -1.08 12.12
CA CYS A 146 -18.49 0.38 12.04
C CYS A 146 -19.70 1.06 12.73
N PRO A 147 -19.56 2.33 13.13
CA PRO A 147 -20.65 3.04 13.81
C PRO A 147 -21.98 3.02 13.06
N ASP A 148 -21.94 3.11 11.73
CA ASP A 148 -23.16 3.08 10.92
C ASP A 148 -23.85 1.72 10.92
N CYS A 149 -23.09 0.64 11.10
CA CYS A 149 -23.65 -0.73 11.13
C CYS A 149 -24.07 -1.19 12.52
N GLN A 150 -23.74 -0.46 13.57
CA GLN A 150 -24.10 -0.81 14.95
C GLN A 150 -25.52 -0.43 15.29
N GLY A 151 -26.04 0.53 14.62
CA GLY A 151 -27.38 1.01 14.86
C GLY A 151 -28.40 0.18 14.13
#